data_32908efc9374adea435ad797abaeb9b5
#
_entry.id   32908efc9374adea435ad797abaeb9b5
#
_cell.length_a   1.000
_cell.length_b   1.000
_cell.length_c   1.000
_cell.angle_alpha   90.00
_cell.angle_beta   90.00
_cell.angle_gamma   90.00
#
_symmetry.space_group_name_H-M   'P 1'
#
loop_
_entity.id
_entity.type
_entity.pdbx_description
1 polymer ?
#
loop_
_entity_poly.entity_id
_entity_poly.type
_entity_poly.pdbx_seq_one_letter_code
_entity_poly.pdbx_strand_id
1 'polypeptide(L)'
;GQVAVQLDDGELAQALDPLWRPDVVHAHDWHAALAPAYLRQAQLNRQQHLAGSVYTIHNLAYQGLFNPRHFRELGLPADHWGVNGLEFHGQLNFMKGGLIFADRITTVSPSYAREIQSPDQGCGLDGLLRQRTAHLSGILNGVDAEVWDPRHDRLIPHAFGVDTLADKARNEAALQQELKLKGAAQAPLFCVVSRLTEQKGLHLLVQAAQGLIDAGAQIALLGSGDAWMEGAFRAMAAAQPDAVAVRIGYDESFAHRLIAGSDLIVVPSRYEPCGLTQ
;
A
#
# COMPACT_ATOMS: atom_id res chain seq x y z
N GLY A 1 9.11 20.69 -6.30
CA GLY A 1 9.01 20.64 -4.82
C GLY A 1 9.48 19.29 -4.23
N GLN A 2 9.17 18.16 -4.89
CA GLN A 2 9.58 16.82 -4.39
C GLN A 2 11.07 16.54 -4.57
N VAL A 3 11.68 17.05 -5.62
CA VAL A 3 13.13 16.88 -5.86
C VAL A 3 13.95 17.67 -4.82
N ALA A 4 13.46 18.82 -4.37
CA ALA A 4 14.15 19.63 -3.37
C ALA A 4 14.21 18.96 -1.99
N VAL A 5 13.13 18.30 -1.55
CA VAL A 5 13.09 17.54 -0.28
C VAL A 5 14.08 16.37 -0.32
N GLN A 6 14.20 15.67 -1.45
CA GLN A 6 15.19 14.60 -1.61
C GLN A 6 16.65 15.09 -1.62
N LEU A 7 16.90 16.32 -2.08
CA LEU A 7 18.24 16.92 -2.05
C LEU A 7 18.65 17.34 -0.64
N ASP A 8 17.74 17.89 0.15
CA ASP A 8 18.01 18.28 1.54
C ASP A 8 18.30 17.06 2.42
N ASP A 9 17.51 15.99 2.29
CA ASP A 9 17.78 14.72 2.96
C ASP A 9 19.09 14.07 2.46
N GLY A 10 19.38 14.23 1.18
CA GLY A 10 20.63 13.78 0.57
C GLY A 10 21.85 14.56 1.06
N GLU A 11 21.71 15.85 1.36
CA GLU A 11 22.77 16.70 1.92
C GLU A 11 23.09 16.28 3.35
N LEU A 12 22.10 16.06 4.20
CA LEU A 12 22.28 15.55 5.55
C LEU A 12 22.97 14.17 5.54
N ALA A 13 22.50 13.26 4.67
CA ALA A 13 23.09 11.93 4.49
C ALA A 13 24.54 11.98 3.98
N GLN A 14 24.92 13.04 3.29
CA GLN A 14 26.28 13.28 2.82
C GLN A 14 27.19 13.92 3.88
N ALA A 15 26.73 14.06 5.13
CA ALA A 15 27.48 14.68 6.21
C ALA A 15 27.91 16.14 5.93
N LEU A 16 27.01 16.92 5.36
CA LEU A 16 27.21 18.36 5.17
C LEU A 16 26.97 19.12 6.48
N ASP A 17 26.20 18.54 7.42
CA ASP A 17 26.12 19.02 8.79
C ASP A 17 27.29 18.45 9.60
N PRO A 18 28.23 19.29 10.11
CA PRO A 18 29.36 18.82 10.89
C PRO A 18 28.97 18.28 12.29
N LEU A 19 27.75 18.59 12.76
CA LEU A 19 27.27 18.21 14.09
C LEU A 19 26.48 16.92 14.11
N TRP A 20 26.01 16.44 12.96
CA TRP A 20 25.21 15.23 12.86
C TRP A 20 25.53 14.42 11.60
N ARG A 21 25.59 13.10 11.75
CA ARG A 21 25.78 12.15 10.64
C ARG A 21 24.90 10.94 10.85
N PRO A 22 24.12 10.52 9.84
CA PRO A 22 23.37 9.27 9.93
C PRO A 22 24.29 8.06 9.77
N ASP A 23 24.01 6.99 10.52
CA ASP A 23 24.61 5.68 10.27
C ASP A 23 23.95 4.96 9.11
N VAL A 24 22.63 5.19 8.93
CA VAL A 24 21.80 4.55 7.91
C VAL A 24 20.86 5.58 7.27
N VAL A 25 20.76 5.53 5.94
CA VAL A 25 19.74 6.24 5.14
C VAL A 25 18.70 5.21 4.70
N HIS A 26 17.46 5.39 5.13
CA HIS A 26 16.36 4.51 4.78
C HIS A 26 15.39 5.20 3.82
N ALA A 27 15.37 4.75 2.58
CA ALA A 27 14.56 5.29 1.51
C ALA A 27 13.34 4.39 1.21
N HIS A 28 12.20 5.00 0.89
CA HIS A 28 10.94 4.30 0.67
C HIS A 28 10.35 4.62 -0.71
N ASP A 29 9.96 3.56 -1.44
CA ASP A 29 9.30 3.63 -2.74
C ASP A 29 10.04 4.49 -3.78
N TRP A 30 9.44 4.67 -4.95
CA TRP A 30 10.06 5.41 -6.06
C TRP A 30 10.37 6.87 -5.72
N HIS A 31 9.63 7.48 -4.79
CA HIS A 31 9.80 8.88 -4.40
C HIS A 31 11.18 9.16 -3.80
N ALA A 32 11.70 8.23 -3.01
CA ALA A 32 13.00 8.35 -2.36
C ALA A 32 14.07 7.43 -3.00
N ALA A 33 13.76 6.73 -4.08
CA ALA A 33 14.60 5.69 -4.66
C ALA A 33 15.98 6.15 -5.15
N LEU A 34 16.14 7.44 -5.42
CA LEU A 34 17.43 8.00 -5.86
C LEU A 34 18.39 8.30 -4.69
N ALA A 35 17.92 8.33 -3.44
CA ALA A 35 18.78 8.60 -2.29
C ALA A 35 20.00 7.65 -2.18
N PRO A 36 19.85 6.31 -2.36
CA PRO A 36 20.99 5.40 -2.40
C PRO A 36 21.98 5.68 -3.54
N ALA A 37 21.50 6.11 -4.71
CA ALA A 37 22.37 6.46 -5.83
C ALA A 37 23.20 7.69 -5.54
N TYR A 38 22.61 8.75 -5.00
CA TYR A 38 23.32 9.96 -4.59
C TYR A 38 24.30 9.69 -3.45
N LEU A 39 23.90 8.90 -2.45
CA LEU A 39 24.77 8.51 -1.35
C LEU A 39 26.00 7.74 -1.87
N ARG A 40 25.77 6.78 -2.77
CA ARG A 40 26.86 6.01 -3.40
C ARG A 40 27.81 6.90 -4.17
N GLN A 41 27.29 7.86 -4.96
CA GLN A 41 28.09 8.81 -5.71
C GLN A 41 28.92 9.72 -4.78
N ALA A 42 28.31 10.21 -3.70
CA ALA A 42 29.00 11.02 -2.71
C ALA A 42 30.15 10.26 -2.01
N GLN A 43 29.93 8.98 -1.67
CA GLN A 43 30.95 8.10 -1.10
C GLN A 43 32.13 7.91 -2.08
N LEU A 44 31.85 7.69 -3.34
CA LEU A 44 32.89 7.57 -4.38
C LEU A 44 33.70 8.86 -4.53
N ASN A 45 33.03 10.01 -4.61
CA ASN A 45 33.66 11.32 -4.78
C ASN A 45 34.56 11.67 -3.59
N ARG A 46 34.16 11.29 -2.36
CA ARG A 46 34.89 11.58 -1.15
C ARG A 46 35.88 10.48 -0.74
N GLN A 47 35.84 9.35 -1.42
CA GLN A 47 36.62 8.14 -1.05
C GLN A 47 36.41 7.75 0.43
N GLN A 48 35.20 7.94 0.94
CA GLN A 48 34.83 7.73 2.34
C GLN A 48 33.47 7.04 2.43
N HIS A 49 33.34 6.09 3.35
CA HIS A 49 32.02 5.57 3.74
C HIS A 49 31.28 6.66 4.54
N LEU A 50 30.06 6.99 4.12
CA LEU A 50 29.22 8.02 4.77
C LEU A 50 28.15 7.37 5.64
N ALA A 51 27.28 6.56 5.05
CA ALA A 51 26.21 5.85 5.73
C ALA A 51 25.89 4.55 4.98
N GLY A 52 25.29 3.57 5.65
CA GLY A 52 24.64 2.45 4.99
C GLY A 52 23.31 2.87 4.38
N SER A 53 22.85 2.15 3.34
CA SER A 53 21.56 2.45 2.71
C SER A 53 20.61 1.26 2.75
N VAL A 54 19.36 1.53 3.14
CA VAL A 54 18.24 0.59 3.10
C VAL A 54 17.17 1.15 2.15
N TYR A 55 16.66 0.33 1.26
CA TYR A 55 15.59 0.71 0.36
C TYR A 55 14.39 -0.22 0.53
N THR A 56 13.21 0.36 0.85
CA THR A 56 11.97 -0.40 1.04
C THR A 56 11.02 -0.24 -0.14
N ILE A 57 10.58 -1.38 -0.68
CA ILE A 57 9.54 -1.48 -1.69
C ILE A 57 8.21 -1.71 -0.97
N HIS A 58 7.28 -0.75 -1.01
CA HIS A 58 5.92 -0.96 -0.53
C HIS A 58 5.00 -1.51 -1.62
N ASN A 59 5.18 -1.04 -2.88
CA ASN A 59 4.46 -1.59 -4.03
C ASN A 59 5.31 -1.45 -5.30
N LEU A 60 5.76 -2.57 -5.84
CA LEU A 60 6.66 -2.64 -7.00
C LEU A 60 6.00 -2.12 -8.30
N ALA A 61 4.67 -2.08 -8.37
CA ALA A 61 3.97 -1.56 -9.56
C ALA A 61 4.16 -0.05 -9.77
N TYR A 62 4.50 0.69 -8.72
CA TYR A 62 4.71 2.14 -8.78
C TYR A 62 6.21 2.44 -8.84
N GLN A 63 6.77 2.48 -10.06
CA GLN A 63 8.23 2.50 -10.26
C GLN A 63 8.83 3.90 -10.41
N GLY A 64 8.01 4.94 -10.61
CA GLY A 64 8.52 6.28 -10.95
C GLY A 64 9.22 6.28 -12.31
N LEU A 65 8.42 6.05 -13.38
CA LEU A 65 8.88 6.03 -14.76
C LEU A 65 8.78 7.42 -15.38
N PHE A 66 9.88 7.91 -15.96
CA PHE A 66 9.96 9.23 -16.54
C PHE A 66 10.64 9.19 -17.92
N ASN A 67 10.49 10.30 -18.67
CA ASN A 67 11.17 10.46 -19.93
C ASN A 67 12.70 10.48 -19.72
N PRO A 68 13.49 9.77 -20.54
CA PRO A 68 14.94 9.66 -20.38
C PRO A 68 15.68 11.02 -20.41
N ARG A 69 15.10 12.05 -21.05
CA ARG A 69 15.66 13.41 -21.06
C ARG A 69 15.92 13.98 -19.66
N HIS A 70 15.07 13.59 -18.66
CA HIS A 70 15.19 14.06 -17.29
C HIS A 70 16.38 13.46 -16.53
N PHE A 71 17.05 12.44 -17.08
CA PHE A 71 18.26 11.90 -16.46
C PHE A 71 19.35 12.97 -16.25
N ARG A 72 19.49 13.89 -17.20
CA ARG A 72 20.49 14.99 -17.11
C ARG A 72 20.19 15.96 -15.96
N GLU A 73 18.93 16.12 -15.61
CA GLU A 73 18.48 17.01 -14.53
C GLU A 73 18.83 16.46 -13.13
N LEU A 74 19.11 15.14 -13.05
CA LEU A 74 19.48 14.50 -11.79
C LEU A 74 20.91 14.81 -11.33
N GLY A 75 21.76 15.31 -12.19
CA GLY A 75 23.18 15.58 -11.87
C GLY A 75 24.00 14.32 -11.56
N LEU A 76 23.49 13.14 -11.86
CA LEU A 76 24.22 11.88 -11.71
C LEU A 76 25.18 11.66 -12.88
N PRO A 77 26.32 10.98 -12.67
CA PRO A 77 27.26 10.61 -13.72
C PRO A 77 26.62 9.77 -14.83
N ALA A 78 27.17 9.85 -16.03
CA ALA A 78 26.63 9.15 -17.21
C ALA A 78 26.62 7.61 -17.07
N ASP A 79 27.49 7.03 -16.26
CA ASP A 79 27.53 5.59 -15.97
C ASP A 79 26.36 5.11 -15.10
N HIS A 80 25.60 6.04 -14.47
CA HIS A 80 24.33 5.72 -13.83
C HIS A 80 23.17 5.54 -14.83
N TRP A 81 23.40 5.82 -16.10
CA TRP A 81 22.49 5.48 -17.20
C TRP A 81 22.88 4.13 -17.80
N GLY A 82 21.90 3.30 -18.16
CA GLY A 82 22.13 2.00 -18.81
C GLY A 82 21.54 0.83 -18.02
N VAL A 83 21.86 -0.40 -18.46
CA VAL A 83 21.30 -1.63 -17.89
C VAL A 83 21.62 -1.77 -16.40
N ASN A 84 22.82 -1.38 -15.99
CA ASN A 84 23.27 -1.41 -14.60
C ASN A 84 23.01 -0.07 -13.87
N GLY A 85 22.12 0.76 -14.40
CA GLY A 85 21.74 2.05 -13.85
C GLY A 85 20.23 2.26 -13.93
N LEU A 86 19.81 3.50 -14.17
CA LEU A 86 18.42 3.93 -14.10
C LEU A 86 17.63 3.71 -15.39
N GLU A 87 18.25 3.27 -16.48
CA GLU A 87 17.57 2.98 -17.74
C GLU A 87 16.69 1.75 -17.63
N PHE A 88 15.45 1.81 -18.11
CA PHE A 88 14.50 0.73 -18.09
C PHE A 88 13.57 0.82 -19.31
N HIS A 89 13.81 -0.05 -20.30
CA HIS A 89 13.04 -0.08 -21.57
C HIS A 89 12.91 1.30 -22.25
N GLY A 90 13.99 2.04 -22.29
CA GLY A 90 14.04 3.37 -22.89
C GLY A 90 13.52 4.50 -21.99
N GLN A 91 13.13 4.20 -20.76
CA GLN A 91 12.66 5.16 -19.77
C GLN A 91 13.64 5.31 -18.60
N LEU A 92 13.52 6.39 -17.86
CA LEU A 92 14.17 6.60 -16.58
C LEU A 92 13.32 5.97 -15.48
N ASN A 93 13.89 5.04 -14.70
CA ASN A 93 13.18 4.34 -13.63
C ASN A 93 13.86 4.62 -12.29
N PHE A 94 13.18 5.36 -11.43
CA PHE A 94 13.71 5.73 -10.11
C PHE A 94 13.83 4.53 -9.19
N MET A 95 12.79 3.67 -9.13
CA MET A 95 12.81 2.47 -8.28
C MET A 95 13.98 1.56 -8.61
N LYS A 96 14.30 1.40 -9.90
CA LYS A 96 15.46 0.63 -10.33
C LYS A 96 16.77 1.17 -9.74
N GLY A 97 16.90 2.51 -9.62
CA GLY A 97 18.03 3.14 -8.94
C GLY A 97 18.13 2.69 -7.49
N GLY A 98 17.04 2.71 -6.74
CA GLY A 98 17.00 2.19 -5.37
C GLY A 98 17.42 0.73 -5.28
N LEU A 99 16.92 -0.11 -6.19
CA LEU A 99 17.26 -1.53 -6.24
C LEU A 99 18.73 -1.82 -6.56
N ILE A 100 19.35 -1.00 -7.40
CA ILE A 100 20.75 -1.19 -7.81
C ILE A 100 21.71 -0.68 -6.74
N PHE A 101 21.47 0.54 -6.23
CA PHE A 101 22.47 1.25 -5.44
C PHE A 101 22.34 1.07 -3.92
N ALA A 102 21.20 0.62 -3.40
CA ALA A 102 21.06 0.36 -1.98
C ALA A 102 21.89 -0.83 -1.49
N ASP A 103 22.44 -0.76 -0.27
CA ASP A 103 23.17 -1.85 0.36
C ASP A 103 22.21 -3.00 0.74
N ARG A 104 21.01 -2.67 1.23
CA ARG A 104 19.95 -3.60 1.58
C ARG A 104 18.61 -3.18 0.97
N ILE A 105 17.85 -4.17 0.56
CA ILE A 105 16.50 -4.00 0.02
C ILE A 105 15.53 -4.70 0.96
N THR A 106 14.45 -4.02 1.31
CA THR A 106 13.36 -4.62 2.05
C THR A 106 12.06 -4.48 1.29
N THR A 107 11.11 -5.34 1.61
CA THR A 107 9.70 -5.20 1.19
C THR A 107 8.78 -5.62 2.32
N VAL A 108 7.50 -5.39 2.16
CA VAL A 108 6.53 -5.36 3.26
C VAL A 108 5.93 -6.72 3.64
N SER A 109 6.43 -7.82 3.06
CA SER A 109 6.14 -9.17 3.57
C SER A 109 7.16 -10.20 3.05
N PRO A 110 7.38 -11.33 3.77
CA PRO A 110 8.19 -12.44 3.27
C PRO A 110 7.62 -13.10 2.01
N SER A 111 6.29 -13.15 1.87
CA SER A 111 5.62 -13.66 0.66
C SER A 111 5.90 -12.75 -0.52
N TYR A 112 5.68 -11.45 -0.34
CA TYR A 112 5.89 -10.47 -1.39
C TYR A 112 7.36 -10.42 -1.84
N ALA A 113 8.32 -10.59 -0.93
CA ALA A 113 9.74 -10.71 -1.28
C ALA A 113 10.02 -11.87 -2.27
N ARG A 114 9.27 -12.97 -2.17
CA ARG A 114 9.36 -14.09 -3.14
C ARG A 114 8.61 -13.79 -4.42
N GLU A 115 7.41 -13.24 -4.32
CA GLU A 115 6.51 -12.96 -5.45
C GLU A 115 7.13 -11.97 -6.44
N ILE A 116 7.72 -10.87 -5.97
CA ILE A 116 8.35 -9.84 -6.83
C ILE A 116 9.60 -10.33 -7.59
N GLN A 117 10.13 -11.49 -7.26
CA GLN A 117 11.20 -12.15 -8.00
C GLN A 117 10.68 -13.05 -9.14
N SER A 118 9.36 -13.17 -9.30
CA SER A 118 8.73 -13.92 -10.40
C SER A 118 8.39 -12.99 -11.57
N PRO A 119 8.35 -13.50 -12.81
CA PRO A 119 7.95 -12.70 -13.98
C PRO A 119 6.53 -12.12 -13.86
N ASP A 120 5.61 -12.83 -13.20
CA ASP A 120 4.21 -12.43 -13.07
C ASP A 120 4.00 -11.23 -12.15
N GLN A 121 4.83 -11.10 -11.10
CA GLN A 121 4.70 -10.06 -10.06
C GLN A 121 5.86 -9.07 -10.02
N GLY A 122 6.92 -9.34 -10.77
CA GLY A 122 8.16 -8.54 -10.75
C GLY A 122 8.12 -7.27 -11.59
N CYS A 123 7.02 -7.01 -12.32
CA CYS A 123 6.82 -5.79 -13.10
C CYS A 123 8.03 -5.44 -14.02
N GLY A 124 8.72 -6.47 -14.56
CA GLY A 124 9.93 -6.33 -15.38
C GLY A 124 11.23 -6.11 -14.59
N LEU A 125 11.18 -6.03 -13.26
CA LEU A 125 12.35 -5.91 -12.37
C LEU A 125 12.72 -7.24 -11.68
N ASP A 126 11.99 -8.33 -11.96
CA ASP A 126 12.19 -9.66 -11.38
C ASP A 126 13.62 -10.18 -11.58
N GLY A 127 14.21 -9.96 -12.75
CA GLY A 127 15.60 -10.34 -13.04
C GLY A 127 16.61 -9.64 -12.12
N LEU A 128 16.44 -8.33 -11.91
CA LEU A 128 17.26 -7.54 -10.99
C LEU A 128 17.05 -7.99 -9.54
N LEU A 129 15.80 -8.22 -9.14
CA LEU A 129 15.47 -8.66 -7.78
C LEU A 129 16.05 -10.04 -7.47
N ARG A 130 16.05 -10.98 -8.44
CA ARG A 130 16.75 -12.28 -8.33
C ARG A 130 18.26 -12.12 -8.15
N GLN A 131 18.90 -11.21 -8.89
CA GLN A 131 20.33 -10.92 -8.72
C GLN A 131 20.63 -10.34 -7.33
N ARG A 132 19.68 -9.59 -6.76
CA ARG A 132 19.78 -8.96 -5.45
C ARG A 132 19.18 -9.78 -4.31
N THR A 133 18.79 -11.04 -4.53
CA THR A 133 18.14 -11.93 -3.54
C THR A 133 18.87 -11.97 -2.19
N ALA A 134 20.19 -12.03 -2.18
CA ALA A 134 21.00 -12.06 -0.95
C ALA A 134 20.88 -10.75 -0.10
N HIS A 135 20.39 -9.67 -0.70
CA HIS A 135 20.21 -8.38 -0.09
C HIS A 135 18.74 -8.01 0.12
N LEU A 136 17.80 -8.86 -0.32
CA LEU A 136 16.36 -8.65 -0.25
C LEU A 136 15.77 -9.39 0.96
N SER A 137 15.00 -8.68 1.77
CA SER A 137 14.28 -9.24 2.92
C SER A 137 12.84 -8.77 2.94
N GLY A 138 11.91 -9.64 3.33
CA GLY A 138 10.51 -9.29 3.55
C GLY A 138 10.23 -9.09 5.04
N ILE A 139 9.70 -7.93 5.41
CA ILE A 139 9.36 -7.56 6.79
C ILE A 139 7.91 -7.11 6.80
N LEU A 140 7.05 -7.80 7.58
CA LEU A 140 5.65 -7.41 7.69
C LEU A 140 5.51 -6.02 8.33
N ASN A 141 4.61 -5.21 7.79
CA ASN A 141 4.19 -4.00 8.46
C ASN A 141 3.46 -4.35 9.75
N GLY A 142 3.65 -3.55 10.78
CA GLY A 142 2.93 -3.67 12.03
C GLY A 142 1.48 -3.17 11.92
N VAL A 143 0.64 -3.67 12.82
CA VAL A 143 -0.70 -3.15 13.09
C VAL A 143 -0.65 -2.54 14.49
N ASP A 144 -1.25 -1.36 14.65
CA ASP A 144 -1.42 -0.75 15.96
C ASP A 144 -2.52 -1.51 16.74
N ALA A 145 -2.06 -2.45 17.57
CA ALA A 145 -2.96 -3.31 18.35
C ALA A 145 -3.67 -2.58 19.51
N GLU A 146 -3.30 -1.34 19.82
CA GLU A 146 -4.03 -0.52 20.79
C GLU A 146 -5.21 0.19 20.12
N VAL A 147 -4.99 0.68 18.89
CA VAL A 147 -6.01 1.37 18.09
C VAL A 147 -7.06 0.38 17.56
N TRP A 148 -6.63 -0.81 17.10
CA TRP A 148 -7.50 -1.81 16.47
C TRP A 148 -7.93 -2.94 17.42
N ASP A 149 -7.96 -2.69 18.72
CA ASP A 149 -8.49 -3.63 19.71
C ASP A 149 -9.98 -3.37 20.00
N PRO A 150 -10.90 -4.23 19.55
CA PRO A 150 -12.35 -4.02 19.75
C PRO A 150 -12.79 -4.02 21.22
N ARG A 151 -11.94 -4.44 22.15
CA ARG A 151 -12.21 -4.39 23.60
C ARG A 151 -12.11 -2.95 24.14
N HIS A 152 -11.29 -2.11 23.52
CA HIS A 152 -10.97 -0.77 23.98
C HIS A 152 -11.19 0.32 22.91
N ASP A 153 -11.63 -0.07 21.74
CA ASP A 153 -11.88 0.82 20.61
C ASP A 153 -13.01 1.82 20.91
N ARG A 154 -12.68 3.09 20.95
CA ARG A 154 -13.64 4.18 21.24
C ARG A 154 -14.46 4.61 20.02
N LEU A 155 -14.11 4.12 18.83
CA LEU A 155 -14.77 4.45 17.58
C LEU A 155 -15.94 3.51 17.25
N ILE A 156 -16.06 2.38 17.96
CA ILE A 156 -17.17 1.46 17.81
C ILE A 156 -18.21 1.65 18.92
N PRO A 157 -19.52 1.43 18.63
CA PRO A 157 -20.59 1.64 19.60
C PRO A 157 -20.53 0.67 20.80
N HIS A 158 -20.11 -0.56 20.58
CA HIS A 158 -20.10 -1.61 21.60
C HIS A 158 -18.76 -2.36 21.58
N ALA A 159 -18.04 -2.29 22.70
CA ALA A 159 -16.82 -3.08 22.86
C ALA A 159 -17.16 -4.58 22.86
N PHE A 160 -16.26 -5.40 22.27
CA PHE A 160 -16.37 -6.86 22.29
C PHE A 160 -14.98 -7.50 22.26
N GLY A 161 -14.91 -8.77 22.56
CA GLY A 161 -13.68 -9.55 22.51
C GLY A 161 -13.99 -11.02 22.27
N VAL A 162 -12.98 -11.88 22.32
CA VAL A 162 -13.14 -13.32 22.08
C VAL A 162 -14.15 -13.93 23.05
N ASP A 163 -14.11 -13.51 24.33
CA ASP A 163 -15.01 -14.03 25.37
C ASP A 163 -16.42 -13.41 25.32
N THR A 164 -16.61 -12.32 24.61
CA THR A 164 -17.88 -11.59 24.47
C THR A 164 -18.24 -11.37 22.99
N LEU A 165 -17.92 -12.33 22.14
CA LEU A 165 -18.12 -12.23 20.69
C LEU A 165 -19.60 -12.01 20.32
N ALA A 166 -20.55 -12.47 21.16
CA ALA A 166 -21.98 -12.21 20.98
C ALA A 166 -22.33 -10.71 20.97
N ASP A 167 -21.54 -9.84 21.64
CA ASP A 167 -21.76 -8.40 21.65
C ASP A 167 -21.46 -7.74 20.28
N LYS A 168 -20.74 -8.44 19.38
CA LYS A 168 -20.51 -7.99 18.00
C LYS A 168 -21.83 -7.78 17.25
N ALA A 169 -22.87 -8.56 17.52
CA ALA A 169 -24.19 -8.40 16.90
C ALA A 169 -24.82 -7.03 17.18
N ARG A 170 -24.46 -6.37 18.30
CA ARG A 170 -24.91 -5.01 18.62
C ARG A 170 -24.26 -3.95 17.71
N ASN A 171 -22.99 -4.18 17.31
CA ASN A 171 -22.32 -3.33 16.34
C ASN A 171 -22.92 -3.52 14.94
N GLU A 172 -23.28 -4.73 14.55
CA GLU A 172 -24.00 -4.99 13.30
C GLU A 172 -25.32 -4.25 13.24
N ALA A 173 -26.17 -4.36 14.26
CA ALA A 173 -27.44 -3.66 14.33
C ALA A 173 -27.28 -2.13 14.28
N ALA A 174 -26.26 -1.60 14.98
CA ALA A 174 -25.95 -0.17 14.96
C ALA A 174 -25.47 0.29 13.56
N LEU A 175 -24.65 -0.51 12.88
CA LEU A 175 -24.17 -0.25 11.54
C LEU A 175 -25.30 -0.28 10.51
N GLN A 176 -26.19 -1.30 10.57
CA GLN A 176 -27.37 -1.37 9.70
C GLN A 176 -28.28 -0.13 9.87
N GLN A 177 -28.47 0.31 11.11
CA GLN A 177 -29.22 1.55 11.39
C GLN A 177 -28.52 2.81 10.84
N GLU A 178 -27.21 2.96 11.07
CA GLU A 178 -26.42 4.10 10.56
C GLU A 178 -26.48 4.19 9.02
N LEU A 179 -26.43 3.03 8.36
CA LEU A 179 -26.41 2.90 6.89
C LEU A 179 -27.82 2.84 6.28
N LYS A 180 -28.88 2.80 7.11
CA LYS A 180 -30.28 2.62 6.70
C LYS A 180 -30.51 1.33 5.90
N LEU A 181 -29.73 0.32 6.16
CA LEU A 181 -29.97 -1.03 5.62
C LEU A 181 -31.17 -1.66 6.31
N LYS A 182 -31.82 -2.61 5.65
CA LYS A 182 -32.89 -3.40 6.27
C LYS A 182 -32.31 -4.17 7.47
N GLY A 183 -32.87 -3.96 8.67
CA GLY A 183 -32.47 -4.71 9.85
C GLY A 183 -32.78 -6.20 9.66
N ALA A 184 -31.73 -7.04 9.58
CA ALA A 184 -31.86 -8.47 9.33
C ALA A 184 -30.69 -9.22 10.00
N ALA A 185 -30.89 -9.65 11.25
CA ALA A 185 -29.87 -10.32 12.07
C ALA A 185 -29.33 -11.66 11.50
N GLN A 186 -29.96 -12.19 10.45
CA GLN A 186 -29.54 -13.43 9.78
C GLN A 186 -28.95 -13.16 8.37
N ALA A 187 -28.95 -11.92 7.90
CA ALA A 187 -28.38 -11.57 6.62
C ALA A 187 -26.87 -11.35 6.78
N PRO A 188 -26.00 -12.10 6.08
CA PRO A 188 -24.58 -11.87 6.18
C PRO A 188 -24.23 -10.47 5.64
N LEU A 189 -23.57 -9.66 6.46
CA LEU A 189 -23.13 -8.31 6.10
C LEU A 189 -21.66 -8.34 5.65
N PHE A 190 -21.46 -8.11 4.37
CA PHE A 190 -20.13 -7.98 3.76
C PHE A 190 -19.66 -6.54 3.81
N CYS A 191 -18.41 -6.31 4.22
CA CYS A 191 -17.82 -4.98 4.11
C CYS A 191 -16.61 -4.92 3.18
N VAL A 192 -16.40 -3.73 2.65
CA VAL A 192 -15.21 -3.34 1.90
C VAL A 192 -14.64 -2.07 2.51
N VAL A 193 -13.37 -2.09 2.90
CA VAL A 193 -12.60 -0.91 3.26
C VAL A 193 -11.34 -0.91 2.40
N SER A 194 -11.36 -0.20 1.27
CA SER A 194 -10.28 -0.31 0.29
C SER A 194 -10.28 0.85 -0.71
N ARG A 195 -9.12 1.06 -1.36
CA ARG A 195 -9.09 1.83 -2.61
C ARG A 195 -9.83 1.07 -3.70
N LEU A 196 -10.62 1.79 -4.50
CA LEU A 196 -11.36 1.22 -5.63
C LEU A 196 -10.48 1.22 -6.88
N THR A 197 -9.58 0.25 -6.95
CA THR A 197 -8.63 0.08 -8.06
C THR A 197 -8.64 -1.34 -8.59
N GLU A 198 -8.16 -1.54 -9.82
CA GLU A 198 -8.06 -2.86 -10.42
C GLU A 198 -7.20 -3.82 -9.60
N GLN A 199 -6.11 -3.32 -9.00
CA GLN A 199 -5.26 -4.10 -8.08
C GLN A 199 -6.07 -4.72 -6.94
N LYS A 200 -7.04 -3.98 -6.39
CA LYS A 200 -7.89 -4.43 -5.29
C LYS A 200 -9.01 -5.38 -5.72
N GLY A 201 -9.15 -5.64 -7.02
CA GLY A 201 -10.04 -6.67 -7.56
C GLY A 201 -11.53 -6.41 -7.37
N LEU A 202 -11.94 -5.19 -6.99
CA LEU A 202 -13.33 -4.87 -6.64
C LEU A 202 -14.30 -4.95 -7.83
N HIS A 203 -13.80 -4.99 -9.07
CA HIS A 203 -14.60 -5.34 -10.25
C HIS A 203 -15.24 -6.73 -10.13
N LEU A 204 -14.59 -7.68 -9.42
CA LEU A 204 -15.18 -9.00 -9.15
C LEU A 204 -16.38 -8.90 -8.20
N LEU A 205 -16.29 -8.02 -7.20
CA LEU A 205 -17.44 -7.77 -6.31
C LEU A 205 -18.58 -7.09 -7.05
N VAL A 206 -18.30 -6.14 -7.95
CA VAL A 206 -19.36 -5.53 -8.81
C VAL A 206 -20.10 -6.60 -9.61
N GLN A 207 -19.38 -7.59 -10.15
CA GLN A 207 -19.98 -8.69 -10.91
C GLN A 207 -20.78 -9.67 -10.03
N ALA A 208 -20.30 -9.96 -8.82
CA ALA A 208 -20.91 -10.94 -7.93
C ALA A 208 -22.04 -10.37 -7.05
N ALA A 209 -22.12 -9.05 -6.90
CA ALA A 209 -22.95 -8.40 -5.89
C ALA A 209 -24.44 -8.74 -6.03
N GLN A 210 -24.99 -8.78 -7.24
CA GLN A 210 -26.40 -9.14 -7.42
C GLN A 210 -26.72 -10.55 -6.91
N GLY A 211 -25.84 -11.51 -7.18
CA GLY A 211 -26.01 -12.89 -6.69
C GLY A 211 -25.93 -12.97 -5.15
N LEU A 212 -25.07 -12.17 -4.52
CA LEU A 212 -24.98 -12.07 -3.06
C LEU A 212 -26.28 -11.49 -2.45
N ILE A 213 -26.80 -10.41 -3.06
CA ILE A 213 -28.04 -9.75 -2.63
C ILE A 213 -29.23 -10.69 -2.80
N ASP A 214 -29.33 -11.39 -3.92
CA ASP A 214 -30.39 -12.37 -4.19
C ASP A 214 -30.35 -13.55 -3.18
N ALA A 215 -29.16 -13.87 -2.66
CA ALA A 215 -28.97 -14.83 -1.59
C ALA A 215 -29.27 -14.26 -0.18
N GLY A 216 -29.68 -12.99 -0.10
CA GLY A 216 -30.06 -12.32 1.17
C GLY A 216 -28.92 -11.59 1.87
N ALA A 217 -27.77 -11.43 1.24
CA ALA A 217 -26.63 -10.70 1.84
C ALA A 217 -26.81 -9.18 1.74
N GLN A 218 -26.10 -8.48 2.62
CA GLN A 218 -25.94 -7.04 2.60
C GLN A 218 -24.49 -6.66 2.29
N ILE A 219 -24.28 -5.50 1.66
CA ILE A 219 -22.96 -5.00 1.28
C ILE A 219 -22.80 -3.56 1.77
N ALA A 220 -21.73 -3.30 2.53
CA ALA A 220 -21.37 -1.97 2.98
C ALA A 220 -19.95 -1.63 2.54
N LEU A 221 -19.75 -0.50 1.87
CA LEU A 221 -18.48 -0.12 1.26
C LEU A 221 -18.02 1.26 1.69
N LEU A 222 -16.74 1.34 2.06
CA LEU A 222 -15.98 2.58 2.22
C LEU A 222 -14.76 2.53 1.30
N GLY A 223 -14.63 3.50 0.42
CA GLY A 223 -13.45 3.60 -0.45
C GLY A 223 -13.59 4.65 -1.53
N SER A 224 -12.50 4.91 -2.23
CA SER A 224 -12.45 5.81 -3.39
C SER A 224 -11.38 5.35 -4.38
N GLY A 225 -11.50 5.74 -5.64
CA GLY A 225 -10.54 5.37 -6.66
C GLY A 225 -11.06 5.58 -8.08
N ASP A 226 -11.10 4.51 -8.87
CA ASP A 226 -11.53 4.56 -10.27
C ASP A 226 -12.99 4.99 -10.40
N ALA A 227 -13.23 6.05 -11.15
CA ALA A 227 -14.54 6.67 -11.30
C ALA A 227 -15.65 5.70 -11.78
N TRP A 228 -15.31 4.73 -12.63
CA TRP A 228 -16.27 3.74 -13.07
C TRP A 228 -16.70 2.78 -11.94
N MET A 229 -15.78 2.37 -11.06
CA MET A 229 -16.09 1.53 -9.89
C MET A 229 -16.93 2.32 -8.87
N GLU A 230 -16.57 3.57 -8.58
CA GLU A 230 -17.39 4.44 -7.74
C GLU A 230 -18.80 4.58 -8.29
N GLY A 231 -18.92 4.81 -9.61
CA GLY A 231 -20.21 4.90 -10.30
C GLY A 231 -21.03 3.62 -10.20
N ALA A 232 -20.39 2.46 -10.41
CA ALA A 232 -21.06 1.16 -10.32
C ALA A 232 -21.60 0.89 -8.91
N PHE A 233 -20.80 1.13 -7.86
CA PHE A 233 -21.24 0.93 -6.48
C PHE A 233 -22.33 1.92 -6.04
N ARG A 234 -22.27 3.20 -6.45
CA ARG A 234 -23.35 4.16 -6.22
C ARG A 234 -24.65 3.76 -6.91
N ALA A 235 -24.57 3.29 -8.16
CA ALA A 235 -25.75 2.82 -8.88
C ALA A 235 -26.38 1.59 -8.20
N MET A 236 -25.56 0.68 -7.70
CA MET A 236 -26.01 -0.49 -6.96
C MET A 236 -26.71 -0.10 -5.66
N ALA A 237 -26.13 0.83 -4.89
CA ALA A 237 -26.75 1.34 -3.65
C ALA A 237 -28.08 2.05 -3.94
N ALA A 238 -28.18 2.81 -5.04
CA ALA A 238 -29.43 3.44 -5.46
C ALA A 238 -30.52 2.44 -5.87
N ALA A 239 -30.12 1.33 -6.52
CA ALA A 239 -31.04 0.27 -6.94
C ALA A 239 -31.49 -0.64 -5.78
N GLN A 240 -30.67 -0.84 -4.79
CA GLN A 240 -30.84 -1.79 -3.70
C GLN A 240 -30.57 -1.13 -2.31
N PRO A 241 -31.25 -0.03 -1.94
CA PRO A 241 -30.92 0.76 -0.75
C PRO A 241 -31.08 0.02 0.56
N ASP A 242 -31.91 -1.03 0.60
CA ASP A 242 -32.13 -1.89 1.76
C ASP A 242 -30.98 -2.90 1.99
N ALA A 243 -30.18 -3.17 0.95
CA ALA A 243 -29.14 -4.21 0.96
C ALA A 243 -27.73 -3.65 0.71
N VAL A 244 -27.59 -2.46 0.11
CA VAL A 244 -26.28 -1.91 -0.28
C VAL A 244 -26.12 -0.49 0.22
N ALA A 245 -25.04 -0.23 0.95
CA ALA A 245 -24.64 1.10 1.39
C ALA A 245 -23.22 1.43 0.93
N VAL A 246 -23.00 2.62 0.40
CA VAL A 246 -21.71 3.05 -0.16
C VAL A 246 -21.35 4.45 0.36
N ARG A 247 -20.15 4.55 0.93
CA ARG A 247 -19.50 5.85 1.22
C ARG A 247 -18.24 5.96 0.36
N ILE A 248 -18.20 7.00 -0.47
CA ILE A 248 -17.01 7.28 -1.27
C ILE A 248 -16.13 8.26 -0.51
N GLY A 249 -14.87 7.88 -0.31
CA GLY A 249 -13.87 8.68 0.40
C GLY A 249 -13.05 7.85 1.38
N TYR A 250 -12.43 8.57 2.32
CA TYR A 250 -11.70 8.01 3.46
C TYR A 250 -12.32 8.51 4.77
N ASP A 251 -12.61 7.59 5.67
CA ASP A 251 -13.13 7.88 7.01
C ASP A 251 -12.69 6.74 7.95
N GLU A 252 -11.65 6.99 8.74
CA GLU A 252 -11.08 6.00 9.64
C GLU A 252 -12.08 5.56 10.72
N SER A 253 -12.79 6.52 11.33
CA SER A 253 -13.80 6.24 12.35
C SER A 253 -14.94 5.35 11.80
N PHE A 254 -15.35 5.60 10.56
CA PHE A 254 -16.33 4.75 9.90
C PHE A 254 -15.74 3.37 9.52
N ALA A 255 -14.46 3.29 9.15
CA ALA A 255 -13.80 2.00 8.89
C ALA A 255 -13.83 1.08 10.11
N HIS A 256 -13.57 1.61 11.32
CA HIS A 256 -13.69 0.86 12.57
C HIS A 256 -15.11 0.31 12.77
N ARG A 257 -16.14 1.14 12.61
CA ARG A 257 -17.54 0.70 12.74
C ARG A 257 -17.94 -0.31 11.67
N LEU A 258 -17.45 -0.10 10.45
CA LEU A 258 -17.73 -0.99 9.32
C LEU A 258 -17.16 -2.39 9.57
N ILE A 259 -15.89 -2.49 10.00
CA ILE A 259 -15.24 -3.76 10.33
C ILE A 259 -15.89 -4.42 11.55
N ALA A 260 -16.13 -3.65 12.61
CA ALA A 260 -16.74 -4.17 13.83
C ALA A 260 -18.19 -4.66 13.63
N GLY A 261 -18.95 -4.02 12.73
CA GLY A 261 -20.35 -4.34 12.48
C GLY A 261 -20.60 -5.34 11.35
N SER A 262 -19.58 -5.82 10.65
CA SER A 262 -19.74 -6.73 9.50
C SER A 262 -19.31 -8.15 9.84
N ASP A 263 -19.92 -9.16 9.18
CA ASP A 263 -19.57 -10.57 9.33
C ASP A 263 -18.32 -10.94 8.52
N LEU A 264 -18.17 -10.34 7.35
CA LEU A 264 -17.15 -10.68 6.37
C LEU A 264 -16.49 -9.42 5.79
N ILE A 265 -15.17 -9.45 5.73
CA ILE A 265 -14.39 -8.43 4.99
C ILE A 265 -14.04 -8.99 3.62
N VAL A 266 -14.36 -8.24 2.54
CA VAL A 266 -14.09 -8.64 1.18
C VAL A 266 -12.77 -8.06 0.71
N VAL A 267 -11.79 -8.91 0.43
CA VAL A 267 -10.44 -8.53 -0.04
C VAL A 267 -10.12 -9.34 -1.30
N PRO A 268 -10.73 -9.05 -2.47
CA PRO A 268 -10.56 -9.81 -3.70
C PRO A 268 -9.32 -9.39 -4.48
N SER A 269 -8.32 -8.87 -3.82
CA SER A 269 -7.14 -8.28 -4.43
C SER A 269 -6.38 -9.26 -5.33
N ARG A 270 -5.94 -8.79 -6.47
CA ARG A 270 -5.09 -9.55 -7.38
C ARG A 270 -3.73 -9.88 -6.75
N TYR A 271 -3.22 -8.95 -5.97
CA TYR A 271 -2.03 -9.13 -5.11
C TYR A 271 -2.05 -8.14 -3.95
N GLU A 272 -1.50 -8.54 -2.82
CA GLU A 272 -1.37 -7.73 -1.61
C GLU A 272 0.07 -7.76 -1.13
N PRO A 273 0.83 -6.66 -1.24
CA PRO A 273 2.20 -6.61 -0.76
C PRO A 273 2.33 -6.95 0.73
N CYS A 274 1.46 -6.42 1.56
CA CYS A 274 1.42 -6.71 3.00
C CYS A 274 0.06 -7.24 3.46
N GLY A 275 -1.04 -6.61 3.04
CA GLY A 275 -2.39 -7.03 3.40
C GLY A 275 -2.80 -6.67 4.83
N LEU A 276 -2.59 -5.42 5.26
CA LEU A 276 -2.94 -4.98 6.63
C LEU A 276 -4.44 -5.11 6.98
N THR A 277 -5.32 -5.22 5.98
CA THR A 277 -6.77 -5.44 6.20
C THR A 277 -7.09 -6.87 6.61
N GLN A 278 -6.18 -7.81 6.41
CA GLN A 278 -6.33 -9.24 6.76
C GLN A 278 -6.06 -9.48 8.27
#